data_b65329d66e23a1d04b2a6378c0038a2d
#
_entry.id   b65329d66e23a1d04b2a6378c0038a2d
#
_cell.length_a   1.000
_cell.length_b   1.000
_cell.length_c   1.000
_cell.angle_alpha   90.00
_cell.angle_beta   90.00
_cell.angle_gamma   90.00
#
_symmetry.space_group_name_H-M   'P 1'
#
loop_
_entity.id
_entity.type
_entity.pdbx_description
1 polymer ?
#
loop_
_entity_poly.entity_id
_entity_poly.type
_entity_poly.pdbx_seq_one_letter_code
_entity_poly.pdbx_strand_id
1 'polypeptide(L)'
;MDKPVSNKVLKNLNRVEGQVRGIAKMVEEDRYCIDIVTQIAAARAALSRIESDLLRQHLGHCVHRAMNSKNAAEQEKIIEELVGVFRR
;
A
#
# COMPACT_ATOMS: atom_id res chain seq x y z
N MET A 1 -6.16 -12.84 0.53
CA MET A 1 -6.79 -11.60 1.07
C MET A 1 -8.30 -11.79 1.05
N ASP A 2 -8.98 -11.41 2.13
CA ASP A 2 -10.43 -11.52 2.19
C ASP A 2 -11.10 -10.59 1.17
N LYS A 3 -12.23 -11.04 0.62
CA LYS A 3 -12.96 -10.25 -0.36
C LYS A 3 -13.38 -8.86 0.13
N PRO A 4 -13.88 -8.68 1.38
CA PRO A 4 -14.17 -7.35 1.90
C PRO A 4 -12.94 -6.43 1.98
N VAL A 5 -11.77 -6.97 2.36
CA VAL A 5 -10.52 -6.23 2.41
C VAL A 5 -10.09 -5.84 0.99
N SER A 6 -10.17 -6.80 0.06
CA SER A 6 -9.85 -6.57 -1.34
C SER A 6 -10.72 -5.47 -1.95
N ASN A 7 -12.03 -5.48 -1.67
CA ASN A 7 -12.96 -4.47 -2.17
C ASN A 7 -12.63 -3.08 -1.61
N LYS A 8 -12.28 -3.00 -0.34
CA LYS A 8 -11.89 -1.74 0.29
C LYS A 8 -10.61 -1.18 -0.33
N VAL A 9 -9.61 -2.05 -0.54
CA VAL A 9 -8.35 -1.66 -1.16
C VAL A 9 -8.58 -1.16 -2.58
N LEU A 10 -9.38 -1.87 -3.38
CA LEU A 10 -9.68 -1.47 -4.74
C LEU A 10 -10.41 -0.13 -4.79
N LYS A 11 -11.34 0.10 -3.88
CA LYS A 11 -12.05 1.38 -3.78
C LYS A 11 -11.07 2.52 -3.50
N ASN A 12 -10.13 2.31 -2.59
CA ASN A 12 -9.14 3.32 -2.25
C ASN A 12 -8.15 3.55 -3.39
N LEU A 13 -7.76 2.49 -4.11
CA LEU A 13 -6.91 2.60 -5.29
C LEU A 13 -7.60 3.35 -6.42
N ASN A 14 -8.89 3.12 -6.62
CA ASN A 14 -9.67 3.85 -7.63
C ASN A 14 -9.71 5.35 -7.32
N ARG A 15 -9.79 5.69 -6.04
CA ARG A 15 -9.74 7.08 -5.60
C ARG A 15 -8.38 7.71 -5.92
N VAL A 16 -7.29 6.99 -5.65
CA VAL A 16 -5.94 7.46 -5.96
C VAL A 16 -5.75 7.61 -7.47
N GLU A 17 -6.28 6.67 -8.25
CA GLU A 17 -6.25 6.78 -9.71
C GLU A 17 -6.87 8.09 -10.18
N GLY A 18 -8.03 8.46 -9.63
CA GLY A 18 -8.68 9.73 -9.92
C GLY A 18 -7.83 10.93 -9.51
N GLN A 19 -7.15 10.85 -8.36
CA GLN A 19 -6.23 11.89 -7.91
C GLN A 19 -5.06 12.07 -8.91
N VAL A 20 -4.49 10.97 -9.38
CA VAL A 20 -3.38 11.01 -10.34
C VAL A 20 -3.84 11.65 -11.66
N ARG A 21 -5.02 11.30 -12.14
CA ARG A 21 -5.58 11.93 -13.34
C ARG A 21 -5.79 13.43 -13.15
N GLY A 22 -6.26 13.82 -11.96
CA GLY A 22 -6.41 15.23 -11.61
C GLY A 22 -5.08 15.98 -11.61
N ILE A 23 -4.03 15.34 -11.10
CA ILE A 23 -2.68 15.90 -11.10
C ILE A 23 -2.19 16.11 -12.55
N ALA A 24 -2.38 15.12 -13.41
CA ALA A 24 -2.01 15.22 -14.82
C ALA A 24 -2.71 16.40 -15.49
N LYS A 25 -3.98 16.59 -15.19
CA LYS A 25 -4.75 17.73 -15.71
C LYS A 25 -4.18 19.07 -15.22
N MET A 26 -3.77 19.14 -13.96
CA MET A 26 -3.14 20.34 -13.40
C MET A 26 -1.86 20.69 -14.15
N VAL A 27 -1.05 19.69 -14.51
CA VAL A 27 0.16 19.87 -15.28
C VAL A 27 -0.17 20.41 -16.69
N GLU A 28 -1.18 19.81 -17.33
CA GLU A 28 -1.62 20.25 -18.66
C GLU A 28 -2.12 21.69 -18.66
N GLU A 29 -2.74 22.14 -17.57
CA GLU A 29 -3.29 23.49 -17.41
C GLU A 29 -2.27 24.49 -16.86
N ASP A 30 -1.01 24.09 -16.72
CA ASP A 30 0.07 24.93 -16.18
C ASP A 30 -0.29 25.55 -14.82
N ARG A 31 -0.91 24.70 -13.96
CA ARG A 31 -1.26 25.15 -12.60
C ARG A 31 0.02 25.45 -11.81
N TYR A 32 -0.14 26.20 -10.73
CA TYR A 32 0.98 26.58 -9.88
C TYR A 32 1.71 25.34 -9.34
N CYS A 33 3.04 25.34 -9.48
CA CYS A 33 3.89 24.18 -9.15
C CYS A 33 3.68 23.68 -7.73
N ILE A 34 3.57 24.58 -6.75
CA ILE A 34 3.38 24.20 -5.36
C ILE A 34 2.04 23.49 -5.15
N ASP A 35 0.99 23.90 -5.86
CA ASP A 35 -0.31 23.21 -5.78
C ASP A 35 -0.22 21.79 -6.33
N ILE A 36 0.51 21.62 -7.43
CA ILE A 36 0.71 20.30 -8.03
C ILE A 36 1.48 19.39 -7.06
N VAL A 37 2.58 19.90 -6.49
CA VAL A 37 3.40 19.14 -5.53
C VAL A 37 2.56 18.76 -4.29
N THR A 38 1.71 19.66 -3.82
CA THR A 38 0.81 19.41 -2.69
C THR A 38 -0.14 18.26 -3.00
N GLN A 39 -0.68 18.22 -4.22
CA GLN A 39 -1.57 17.12 -4.65
C GLN A 39 -0.80 15.81 -4.78
N ILE A 40 0.44 15.84 -5.25
CA ILE A 40 1.29 14.66 -5.30
C ILE A 40 1.53 14.12 -3.89
N ALA A 41 1.82 15.00 -2.94
CA ALA A 41 2.03 14.59 -1.54
C ALA A 41 0.76 13.93 -0.97
N ALA A 42 -0.41 14.44 -1.31
CA ALA A 42 -1.68 13.85 -0.88
C ALA A 42 -1.88 12.44 -1.48
N ALA A 43 -1.58 12.26 -2.76
CA ALA A 43 -1.68 10.96 -3.42
C ALA A 43 -0.68 9.95 -2.82
N ARG A 44 0.53 10.40 -2.51
CA ARG A 44 1.54 9.56 -1.84
C ARG A 44 1.07 9.12 -0.45
N ALA A 45 0.47 10.04 0.31
CA ALA A 45 -0.05 9.71 1.63
C ALA A 45 -1.18 8.68 1.55
N ALA A 46 -2.05 8.80 0.55
CA ALA A 46 -3.13 7.85 0.32
C ALA A 46 -2.58 6.46 -0.03
N LEU A 47 -1.58 6.39 -0.91
CA LEU A 47 -0.92 5.13 -1.25
C LEU A 47 -0.20 4.51 -0.05
N SER A 48 0.45 5.34 0.76
CA SER A 48 1.13 4.87 1.98
C SER A 48 0.13 4.23 2.95
N ARG A 49 -1.06 4.80 3.06
CA ARG A 49 -2.13 4.26 3.92
C ARG A 49 -2.61 2.91 3.40
N ILE A 50 -2.80 2.80 2.08
CA ILE A 50 -3.18 1.54 1.43
C ILE A 50 -2.10 0.48 1.69
N GLU A 51 -0.84 0.85 1.52
CA GLU A 51 0.31 -0.02 1.78
C GLU A 51 0.30 -0.51 3.23
N SER A 52 0.05 0.38 4.19
CA SER A 52 -0.03 0.01 5.60
C SER A 52 -1.17 -0.96 5.88
N ASP A 53 -2.33 -0.74 5.27
CA ASP A 53 -3.49 -1.62 5.44
C ASP A 53 -3.20 -3.02 4.88
N LEU A 54 -2.59 -3.09 3.70
CA LEU A 54 -2.21 -4.36 3.09
C LEU A 54 -1.15 -5.09 3.91
N LEU A 55 -0.14 -4.35 4.38
CA LEU A 55 0.93 -4.91 5.19
C LEU A 55 0.39 -5.46 6.50
N ARG A 56 -0.55 -4.75 7.12
CA ARG A 56 -1.18 -5.20 8.37
C ARG A 56 -1.92 -6.52 8.17
N GLN A 57 -2.65 -6.67 7.07
CA GLN A 57 -3.32 -7.91 6.70
C GLN A 57 -2.32 -9.03 6.47
N HIS A 58 -1.27 -8.74 5.71
CA HIS A 58 -0.22 -9.71 5.41
C HIS A 58 0.52 -10.15 6.68
N LEU A 59 0.82 -9.20 7.57
CA LEU A 59 1.46 -9.51 8.86
C LEU A 59 0.60 -10.45 9.69
N GLY A 60 -0.70 -10.21 9.76
CA GLY A 60 -1.62 -11.09 10.47
C GLY A 60 -1.56 -12.53 9.94
N HIS A 61 -1.61 -12.70 8.64
CA HIS A 61 -1.51 -14.01 8.01
C HIS A 61 -0.14 -14.65 8.20
N CYS A 62 0.94 -13.87 8.04
CA CYS A 62 2.30 -14.37 8.19
C CYS A 62 2.60 -14.81 9.62
N VAL A 63 2.16 -14.04 10.61
CA VAL A 63 2.35 -14.39 12.02
C VAL A 63 1.59 -15.68 12.34
N HIS A 64 0.34 -15.79 11.88
CA HIS A 64 -0.46 -16.99 12.07
C HIS A 64 0.20 -18.22 11.45
N ARG A 65 0.68 -18.11 10.22
CA ARG A 65 1.39 -19.19 9.53
C ARG A 65 2.66 -19.59 10.27
N ALA A 66 3.44 -18.61 10.71
CA ALA A 66 4.68 -18.86 11.44
C ALA A 66 4.41 -19.61 12.77
N MET A 67 3.37 -19.20 13.49
CA MET A 67 2.99 -19.85 14.75
C MET A 67 2.50 -21.26 14.56
N ASN A 68 1.86 -21.56 13.43
CA ASN A 68 1.33 -22.88 13.12
C ASN A 68 2.30 -23.76 12.34
N SER A 69 3.39 -23.20 11.83
CA SER A 69 4.39 -23.95 11.07
C SER A 69 5.33 -24.70 12.00
N LYS A 70 5.54 -25.98 11.70
CA LYS A 70 6.55 -26.80 12.40
C LYS A 70 7.87 -26.82 11.63
N ASN A 71 7.94 -26.12 10.49
CA ASN A 71 9.11 -26.11 9.62
C ASN A 71 9.90 -24.81 9.84
N ALA A 72 11.10 -24.96 10.38
CA ALA A 72 11.97 -23.82 10.67
C ALA A 72 12.34 -23.04 9.40
N ALA A 73 12.51 -23.73 8.29
CA ALA A 73 12.85 -23.08 7.00
C ALA A 73 11.70 -22.19 6.52
N GLU A 74 10.46 -22.60 6.70
CA GLU A 74 9.30 -21.81 6.34
C GLU A 74 9.17 -20.57 7.24
N GLN A 75 9.40 -20.73 8.54
CA GLN A 75 9.39 -19.62 9.49
C GLN A 75 10.45 -18.57 9.12
N GLU A 76 11.65 -19.03 8.81
CA GLU A 76 12.76 -18.16 8.40
C GLU A 76 12.42 -17.38 7.12
N LYS A 77 11.82 -18.08 6.14
CA LYS A 77 11.40 -17.45 4.89
C LYS A 77 10.39 -16.32 5.13
N ILE A 78 9.41 -16.56 5.99
CA ILE A 78 8.39 -15.57 6.34
C ILE A 78 9.04 -14.37 7.01
N ILE A 79 9.97 -14.60 7.92
CA ILE A 79 10.69 -13.53 8.62
C ILE A 79 11.49 -12.68 7.62
N GLU A 80 12.18 -13.32 6.68
CA GLU A 80 12.93 -12.62 5.64
C GLU A 80 12.04 -11.74 4.76
N GLU A 81 10.86 -12.25 4.38
CA GLU A 81 9.88 -11.48 3.62
C GLU A 81 9.45 -10.22 4.37
N LEU A 82 9.15 -10.37 5.67
CA LEU A 82 8.75 -9.24 6.51
C LEU A 82 9.86 -8.20 6.63
N VAL A 83 11.10 -8.64 6.86
CA VAL A 83 12.26 -7.76 6.95
C VAL A 83 12.46 -7.02 5.62
N GLY A 84 12.31 -7.72 4.49
CA GLY A 84 12.43 -7.11 3.17
C GLY A 84 11.43 -5.98 2.94
N VAL A 85 10.20 -6.15 3.39
CA VAL A 85 9.14 -5.12 3.27
C VAL A 85 9.49 -3.89 4.12
N PHE A 86 9.95 -4.09 5.35
CA PHE A 86 10.26 -2.98 6.26
C PHE A 86 11.52 -2.19 5.84
N ARG A 87 12.36 -2.75 4.99
CA ARG A 87 13.57 -2.08 4.50
C ARG A 87 13.34 -1.15 3.32
N ARG A 88 12.18 -1.14 2.76
CA ARG A 88 11.85 -0.27 1.61
C ARG A 88 11.87 1.21 1.95
#